data_14d6e6af012bbfb345c16c2a56864819
#
_entry.id   14d6e6af012bbfb345c16c2a56864819
#
_cell.length_a   1.000
_cell.length_b   1.000
_cell.length_c   1.000
_cell.angle_alpha   90.00
_cell.angle_beta   90.00
_cell.angle_gamma   90.00
#
_symmetry.space_group_name_H-M   'P 1'
#
loop_
_entity.id
_entity.type
_entity.pdbx_description
1 polymer ?
#
loop_
_entity_poly.entity_id
_entity_poly.type
_entity_poly.pdbx_seq_one_letter_code
_entity_poly.pdbx_strand_id
1 'polypeptide(L)'
;MDDSLDSTAHQDRVLIIEDDERLAHLTREYLEANGFQVELEHDGAHGVERIIEEQPDMVILDLMLPGEDGLSICRRARPHYAGPILMLTARTDDMDQV
;
A
#
# COMPACT_ATOMS: atom_id res chain seq x y z
N MET A 1 3.76 -7.82 31.24
CA MET A 1 3.54 -7.58 31.04
C MET A 1 3.04 -7.03 30.24
N ASP A 2 2.82 -7.00 29.98
CA ASP A 2 2.44 -6.38 29.28
C ASP A 2 2.94 -6.41 27.93
N ASP A 3 3.94 -7.08 27.55
CA ASP A 3 4.47 -7.28 26.28
C ASP A 3 3.44 -7.75 25.29
N SER A 4 2.57 -8.61 25.71
CA SER A 4 1.54 -9.10 24.81
C SER A 4 0.56 -7.99 24.46
N LEU A 5 0.32 -7.09 25.38
CA LEU A 5 -0.52 -5.96 25.08
C LEU A 5 0.13 -5.05 24.08
N ASP A 6 1.41 -4.83 24.24
CA ASP A 6 2.13 -3.98 23.33
C ASP A 6 2.16 -4.57 21.94
N SER A 7 2.32 -5.87 21.83
CA SER A 7 2.31 -6.52 20.53
C SER A 7 0.99 -6.33 19.84
N THR A 8 -0.09 -6.43 20.59
CA THR A 8 -1.41 -6.27 20.04
C THR A 8 -1.65 -4.85 19.58
N ALA A 9 -1.15 -3.90 20.35
CA ALA A 9 -1.35 -2.50 20.02
C ALA A 9 -0.48 -2.07 18.86
N HIS A 10 0.53 -2.85 18.54
CA HIS A 10 1.49 -2.46 17.53
C HIS A 10 1.36 -3.24 16.24
N GLN A 11 0.14 -3.33 15.74
CA GLN A 11 -0.02 -3.90 14.42
C GLN A 11 0.57 -2.94 13.41
N ASP A 12 1.33 -3.49 12.48
CA ASP A 12 1.85 -2.69 11.39
C ASP A 12 0.71 -2.26 10.48
N ARG A 13 0.74 -1.02 10.06
CA ARG A 13 -0.29 -0.45 9.22
C ARG A 13 0.17 -0.42 7.77
N VAL A 14 -0.66 -0.94 6.89
CA VAL A 14 -0.38 -1.00 5.47
C VAL A 14 -1.44 -0.21 4.73
N LEU A 15 -1.00 0.68 3.85
CA LEU A 15 -1.91 1.40 2.97
C LEU A 15 -1.76 0.80 1.57
N ILE A 16 -2.87 0.34 1.00
CA ILE A 16 -2.88 -0.23 -0.34
C ILE A 16 -3.55 0.77 -1.27
N ILE A 17 -2.83 1.19 -2.30
CA ILE A 17 -3.36 2.10 -3.31
C ILE A 17 -3.59 1.30 -4.57
N GLU A 18 -4.85 0.98 -4.85
CA GLU A 18 -5.24 0.06 -5.90
C GLU A 18 -6.65 0.41 -6.36
N ASP A 19 -6.84 0.65 -7.66
CA ASP A 19 -8.16 1.00 -8.16
C ASP A 19 -9.07 -0.21 -8.36
N ASP A 20 -8.50 -1.39 -8.55
CA ASP A 20 -9.29 -2.60 -8.66
C ASP A 20 -9.75 -3.02 -7.27
N GLU A 21 -11.01 -2.76 -6.96
CA GLU A 21 -11.53 -2.99 -5.62
C GLU A 21 -11.48 -4.44 -5.21
N ARG A 22 -11.71 -5.33 -6.16
CA ARG A 22 -11.68 -6.75 -5.86
C ARG A 22 -10.29 -7.19 -5.45
N LEU A 23 -9.29 -6.76 -6.20
CA LEU A 23 -7.92 -7.12 -5.89
C LEU A 23 -7.48 -6.49 -4.57
N ALA A 24 -7.88 -5.24 -4.35
CA ALA A 24 -7.55 -4.57 -3.11
C ALA A 24 -8.11 -5.32 -1.90
N HIS A 25 -9.36 -5.76 -2.00
CA HIS A 25 -9.98 -6.49 -0.91
C HIS A 25 -9.34 -7.84 -0.67
N LEU A 26 -8.96 -8.54 -1.73
CA LEU A 26 -8.28 -9.82 -1.57
C LEU A 26 -6.93 -9.65 -0.90
N THR A 27 -6.20 -8.63 -1.31
CA THR A 27 -4.90 -8.35 -0.71
C THR A 27 -5.06 -7.99 0.76
N ARG A 28 -6.08 -7.20 1.07
CA ARG A 28 -6.35 -6.82 2.45
C ARG A 28 -6.66 -8.04 3.31
N GLU A 29 -7.51 -8.92 2.81
CA GLU A 29 -7.86 -10.11 3.57
C GLU A 29 -6.63 -10.94 3.91
N TYR A 30 -5.76 -11.09 2.93
CA TYR A 30 -4.56 -11.86 3.14
C TYR A 30 -3.66 -11.22 4.22
N LEU A 31 -3.47 -9.92 4.10
CA LEU A 31 -2.59 -9.23 5.05
C LEU A 31 -3.19 -9.17 6.44
N GLU A 32 -4.50 -8.96 6.54
CA GLU A 32 -5.15 -8.94 7.85
C GLU A 32 -5.06 -10.30 8.52
N ALA A 33 -5.15 -11.37 7.74
CA ALA A 33 -4.99 -12.70 8.29
C ALA A 33 -3.58 -12.93 8.82
N ASN A 34 -2.62 -12.13 8.37
CA ASN A 34 -1.25 -12.23 8.82
C ASN A 34 -0.88 -11.16 9.85
N GLY A 35 -1.87 -10.49 10.41
CA GLY A 35 -1.63 -9.60 11.53
C GLY A 35 -1.44 -8.13 11.20
N PHE A 36 -1.65 -7.74 9.96
CA PHE A 36 -1.52 -6.34 9.58
C PHE A 36 -2.84 -5.61 9.70
N GLN A 37 -2.77 -4.32 9.91
CA GLN A 37 -3.91 -3.43 9.85
C GLN A 37 -3.87 -2.75 8.49
N VAL A 38 -4.94 -2.88 7.71
CA VAL A 38 -4.89 -2.50 6.30
C VAL A 38 -5.95 -1.45 5.98
N GLU A 39 -5.51 -0.40 5.28
CA GLU A 39 -6.39 0.62 4.74
C GLU A 39 -6.31 0.58 3.23
N LEU A 40 -7.42 0.86 2.57
CA LEU A 40 -7.48 0.86 1.12
C LEU A 40 -7.70 2.27 0.59
N GLU A 41 -7.07 2.56 -0.53
CA GLU A 41 -7.29 3.80 -1.25
C GLU A 41 -7.34 3.46 -2.73
N HIS A 42 -8.37 3.94 -3.41
CA HIS A 42 -8.57 3.60 -4.82
C HIS A 42 -8.13 4.72 -5.76
N ASP A 43 -7.84 5.89 -5.23
CA ASP A 43 -7.45 7.03 -6.03
C ASP A 43 -6.00 7.40 -5.79
N GLY A 44 -5.21 7.51 -6.86
CA GLY A 44 -3.78 7.73 -6.72
C GLY A 44 -3.42 9.08 -6.11
N ALA A 45 -4.10 10.15 -6.53
CA ALA A 45 -3.78 11.46 -6.01
C ALA A 45 -4.10 11.56 -4.52
N HIS A 46 -5.24 11.02 -4.13
CA HIS A 46 -5.61 10.99 -2.73
C HIS A 46 -4.67 10.08 -1.94
N GLY A 47 -4.15 9.05 -2.61
CA GLY A 47 -3.19 8.16 -1.99
C GLY A 47 -1.93 8.87 -1.55
N VAL A 48 -1.43 9.81 -2.35
CA VAL A 48 -0.25 10.58 -1.96
C VAL A 48 -0.53 11.33 -0.66
N GLU A 49 -1.69 11.99 -0.59
CA GLU A 49 -2.05 12.71 0.62
C GLU A 49 -2.11 11.80 1.83
N ARG A 50 -2.69 10.62 1.65
CA ARG A 50 -2.80 9.68 2.75
C ARG A 50 -1.45 9.15 3.22
N ILE A 51 -0.54 8.90 2.28
CA ILE A 51 0.81 8.47 2.65
C ILE A 51 1.45 9.52 3.56
N ILE A 52 1.34 10.77 3.15
CA ILE A 52 2.00 11.84 3.87
C ILE A 52 1.36 12.09 5.23
N GLU A 53 0.05 12.08 5.28
CA GLU A 53 -0.67 12.38 6.52
C GLU A 53 -0.67 11.23 7.50
N GLU A 54 -0.84 10.02 6.99
CA GLU A 54 -1.03 8.87 7.87
C GLU A 54 0.26 8.15 8.22
N GLN A 55 1.29 8.32 7.41
CA GLN A 55 2.59 7.69 7.66
C GLN A 55 2.44 6.21 7.98
N PRO A 56 1.89 5.43 7.04
CA PRO A 56 1.74 3.99 7.30
C PRO A 56 3.11 3.32 7.43
N ASP A 57 3.11 2.13 7.97
CA ASP A 57 4.36 1.39 8.09
C ASP A 57 4.83 0.84 6.77
N MET A 58 3.90 0.63 5.83
CA MET A 58 4.24 0.20 4.48
C MET A 58 3.15 0.65 3.53
N VAL A 59 3.55 0.93 2.29
CA VAL A 59 2.61 1.25 1.22
C VAL A 59 2.74 0.19 0.13
N ILE A 60 1.59 -0.30 -0.34
CA ILE A 60 1.54 -1.17 -1.51
C ILE A 60 0.87 -0.37 -2.61
N LEU A 61 1.56 -0.20 -3.71
CA LEU A 61 1.17 0.74 -4.75
C LEU A 61 1.11 0.04 -6.10
N ASP A 62 -0.04 0.15 -6.74
CA ASP A 62 -0.20 -0.40 -8.09
C ASP A 62 0.39 0.58 -9.09
N LEU A 63 1.27 0.10 -9.96
CA LEU A 63 1.88 0.94 -10.97
C LEU A 63 0.93 1.35 -12.07
N MET A 64 -0.15 0.64 -12.25
CA MET A 64 -1.05 0.82 -13.37
C MET A 64 -2.34 1.55 -13.00
N LEU A 65 -2.26 2.51 -12.11
CA LEU A 65 -3.44 3.26 -11.71
C LEU A 65 -3.91 4.16 -12.84
N PRO A 66 -5.22 4.26 -13.06
CA PRO A 66 -5.75 5.17 -14.07
C PRO A 66 -5.44 6.62 -13.70
N GLY A 67 -5.00 7.38 -14.66
CA GLY A 67 -4.81 8.81 -14.48
C GLY A 67 -3.62 9.21 -13.64
N GLU A 68 -2.97 8.27 -12.99
CA GLU A 68 -1.83 8.60 -12.15
C GLU A 68 -0.84 7.45 -12.21
N ASP A 69 0.38 7.78 -12.63
CA ASP A 69 1.46 6.81 -12.74
C ASP A 69 1.99 6.48 -11.34
N GLY A 70 2.14 5.20 -11.04
CA GLY A 70 2.66 4.79 -9.74
C GLY A 70 4.02 5.36 -9.41
N LEU A 71 4.87 5.50 -10.41
CA LEU A 71 6.18 6.11 -10.18
C LEU A 71 6.06 7.57 -9.80
N SER A 72 5.09 8.27 -10.40
CA SER A 72 4.83 9.65 -10.06
C SER A 72 4.36 9.78 -8.61
N ILE A 73 3.47 8.88 -8.20
CA ILE A 73 3.00 8.85 -6.82
C ILE A 73 4.18 8.66 -5.87
N CYS A 74 5.05 7.73 -6.19
CA CYS A 74 6.21 7.46 -5.36
C CYS A 74 7.11 8.69 -5.25
N ARG A 75 7.37 9.37 -6.37
CA ARG A 75 8.20 10.57 -6.36
C ARG A 75 7.59 11.68 -5.52
N ARG A 76 6.28 11.83 -5.57
CA ARG A 76 5.62 12.89 -4.82
C ARG A 76 5.58 12.59 -3.33
N ALA A 77 5.50 11.33 -2.97
CA ALA A 77 5.44 10.95 -1.56
C ALA A 77 6.81 10.89 -0.90
N ARG A 78 7.84 10.52 -1.65
CA ARG A 78 9.17 10.25 -1.09
C ARG A 78 9.75 11.38 -0.23
N PRO A 79 9.64 12.66 -0.63
CA PRO A 79 10.21 13.70 0.22
C PRO A 79 9.61 13.78 1.62
N HIS A 80 8.42 13.19 1.79
CA HIS A 80 7.68 13.28 3.05
C HIS A 80 7.44 11.93 3.71
N TYR A 81 7.94 10.85 3.11
CA TYR A 81 7.67 9.51 3.62
C TYR A 81 8.90 8.64 3.44
N ALA A 82 9.46 8.19 4.55
CA ALA A 82 10.68 7.39 4.53
C ALA A 82 10.43 5.89 4.55
N GLY A 83 9.18 5.47 4.70
CA GLY A 83 8.88 4.05 4.80
C GLY A 83 8.97 3.30 3.48
N PRO A 84 8.80 1.99 3.52
CA PRO A 84 8.86 1.18 2.31
C PRO A 84 7.64 1.36 1.43
N ILE A 85 7.87 1.40 0.13
CA ILE A 85 6.81 1.42 -0.86
C ILE A 85 7.05 0.23 -1.77
N LEU A 86 6.14 -0.73 -1.72
CA LEU A 86 6.20 -1.92 -2.55
C LEU A 86 5.35 -1.67 -3.78
N MET A 87 5.97 -1.68 -4.94
CA MET A 87 5.25 -1.41 -6.17
C MET A 87 4.91 -2.71 -6.89
N LEU A 88 3.65 -2.84 -7.27
CA LEU A 88 3.16 -4.01 -7.94
C LEU A 88 2.70 -3.69 -9.34
N THR A 89 2.74 -4.69 -10.21
CA THR A 89 2.16 -4.55 -11.52
C THR A 89 1.38 -5.82 -11.83
N ALA A 90 0.26 -5.64 -12.49
CA ALA A 90 -0.54 -6.78 -12.91
C ALA A 90 -0.14 -7.29 -14.29
N ARG A 91 0.88 -6.73 -14.88
CA ARG A 91 1.30 -7.05 -16.24
C ARG A 91 2.19 -8.26 -16.27
N THR A 92 1.62 -9.41 -15.96
CA THR A 92 2.40 -10.63 -15.92
C THR A 92 2.86 -11.07 -17.30
N ASP A 93 2.13 -10.69 -18.32
CA ASP A 93 2.53 -11.02 -19.68
C ASP A 93 3.86 -10.38 -20.04
N ASP A 94 4.17 -9.26 -19.46
CA ASP A 94 5.45 -8.62 -19.70
C ASP A 94 6.59 -9.47 -19.18
N MET A 95 6.36 -10.17 -18.10
CA MET A 95 7.38 -11.00 -17.51
C MET A 95 7.64 -12.24 -18.33
N ASP A 96 6.62 -12.70 -19.01
CA ASP A 96 6.76 -13.87 -19.84
C ASP A 96 7.68 -13.65 -21.00
N GLN A 97 7.86 -12.42 -21.38
CA GLN A 97 8.68 -12.10 -22.54
C GLN A 97 10.14 -11.92 -22.18
N VAL A 98 10.42 -11.91 -20.95
CA VAL A 98 11.77 -11.81 -20.50
C VAL A 98 12.42 -13.19 -20.46
#